data_543ab925cae9f587c5cf77930baa0690
#
_entry.id   543ab925cae9f587c5cf77930baa0690
#
_cell.length_a   1.000
_cell.length_b   1.000
_cell.length_c   1.000
_cell.angle_alpha   90.00
_cell.angle_beta   90.00
_cell.angle_gamma   90.00
#
_symmetry.space_group_name_H-M   'P 1'
#
loop_
_entity.id
_entity.type
_entity.pdbx_description
1 polymer ?
#
loop_
_entity_poly.entity_id
_entity_poly.type
_entity_poly.pdbx_seq_one_letter_code
_entity_poly.pdbx_strand_id
1 'polypeptide(L)'
;MRVLMVSKACVFKVYRKKLEELAKLGVEMFLVVPRYWRDERGILPLEEGEENYKMLVDDLIFNGNYHLHFYLRLPFHLRKIQPKLVHIDEEPYNLATFQAMVLARKLGARALFFTWQNLYRRYPPPFSWFERYNYHQSSWAIAGNQEAMEVLRRKGYQKSISLIPQFGVDEDIFKPDPARERGQPFIVGYAGRLVEEKGVHLLLRAMARIGGEWELFILGTGPKRRELEELALSLGLSQRTHFLSFLPSSQLPGFYRQLDLLVLPSITKPNWKEQFGRVLIEAMACGVPVIGSTCGEIPNVIGDAGLVFPEGDEEALRESILKLMNDEGLRLYLARKGRERVLERFTQKAVARQTFEVYNKILGGV
;
A
#
# COMPACT_ATOMS: atom_id res chain seq x y z
N MET A 1 -4.55 -26.16 -4.92
CA MET A 1 -3.80 -25.78 -6.14
C MET A 1 -2.37 -25.39 -5.77
N ARG A 2 -1.38 -25.67 -6.64
CA ARG A 2 0.03 -25.33 -6.40
C ARG A 2 0.37 -23.99 -7.07
N VAL A 3 0.76 -23.00 -6.26
CA VAL A 3 1.08 -21.64 -6.71
C VAL A 3 2.47 -21.24 -6.24
N LEU A 4 3.28 -20.68 -7.12
CA LEU A 4 4.56 -20.06 -6.76
C LEU A 4 4.43 -18.55 -6.95
N MET A 5 4.68 -17.79 -5.86
CA MET A 5 4.78 -16.33 -5.91
C MET A 5 6.24 -15.91 -5.96
N VAL A 6 6.54 -14.89 -6.76
CA VAL A 6 7.85 -14.23 -6.83
C VAL A 6 7.66 -12.79 -6.37
N SER A 7 8.30 -12.40 -5.28
CA SER A 7 8.12 -11.05 -4.70
C SER A 7 9.33 -10.58 -3.91
N LYS A 8 9.94 -9.46 -4.33
CA LYS A 8 10.97 -8.79 -3.53
C LYS A 8 10.39 -8.03 -2.33
N ALA A 9 9.13 -7.59 -2.42
CA ALA A 9 8.47 -6.87 -1.34
C ALA A 9 8.27 -7.74 -0.10
N CYS A 10 8.17 -9.05 -0.27
CA CYS A 10 8.01 -10.02 0.81
C CYS A 10 9.26 -10.23 1.68
N VAL A 11 10.33 -9.44 1.53
CA VAL A 11 11.40 -9.34 2.54
C VAL A 11 10.84 -8.86 3.88
N PHE A 12 9.78 -8.05 3.88
CA PHE A 12 9.06 -7.63 5.09
C PHE A 12 8.02 -8.68 5.49
N LYS A 13 8.07 -9.13 6.75
CA LYS A 13 7.12 -10.12 7.29
C LYS A 13 5.66 -9.68 7.18
N VAL A 14 5.40 -8.40 7.41
CA VAL A 14 4.05 -7.83 7.33
C VAL A 14 3.38 -8.03 5.96
N TYR A 15 4.15 -8.15 4.89
CA TYR A 15 3.62 -8.38 3.54
C TYR A 15 3.39 -9.86 3.22
N ARG A 16 3.88 -10.76 4.05
CA ARG A 16 3.73 -12.21 3.88
C ARG A 16 2.44 -12.77 4.47
N LYS A 17 1.73 -12.01 5.32
CA LYS A 17 0.47 -12.43 5.95
C LYS A 17 -0.58 -12.88 4.93
N LYS A 18 -0.66 -12.21 3.77
CA LYS A 18 -1.52 -12.60 2.65
C LYS A 18 -1.27 -14.06 2.21
N LEU A 19 -0.02 -14.52 2.19
CA LEU A 19 0.33 -15.87 1.78
C LEU A 19 -0.11 -16.91 2.82
N GLU A 20 -0.01 -16.57 4.09
CA GLU A 20 -0.56 -17.42 5.18
C GLU A 20 -2.06 -17.62 5.02
N GLU A 21 -2.79 -16.54 4.70
CA GLU A 21 -4.24 -16.61 4.48
C GLU A 21 -4.59 -17.40 3.21
N LEU A 22 -3.80 -17.26 2.12
CA LEU A 22 -3.95 -18.09 0.92
C LEU A 22 -3.71 -19.59 1.22
N ALA A 23 -2.72 -19.91 2.06
CA ALA A 23 -2.47 -21.30 2.47
C ALA A 23 -3.63 -21.87 3.29
N LYS A 24 -4.26 -21.07 4.17
CA LYS A 24 -5.49 -21.47 4.90
C LYS A 24 -6.68 -21.73 3.96
N LEU A 25 -6.73 -21.10 2.79
CA LEU A 25 -7.72 -21.35 1.75
C LEU A 25 -7.43 -22.61 0.90
N GLY A 26 -6.41 -23.40 1.27
CA GLY A 26 -6.06 -24.66 0.60
C GLY A 26 -5.13 -24.47 -0.60
N VAL A 27 -4.47 -23.33 -0.73
CA VAL A 27 -3.41 -23.14 -1.75
C VAL A 27 -2.09 -23.70 -1.23
N GLU A 28 -1.48 -24.62 -1.99
CA GLU A 28 -0.11 -25.07 -1.74
C GLU A 28 0.83 -23.95 -2.20
N MET A 29 1.13 -23.01 -1.26
CA MET A 29 1.88 -21.80 -1.55
C MET A 29 3.39 -22.00 -1.45
N PHE A 30 4.10 -21.47 -2.44
CA PHE A 30 5.55 -21.31 -2.47
C PHE A 30 5.89 -19.84 -2.71
N LEU A 31 6.80 -19.28 -1.93
CA LEU A 31 7.31 -17.92 -2.09
C LEU A 31 8.79 -17.96 -2.50
N VAL A 32 9.13 -17.35 -3.61
CA VAL A 32 10.52 -17.00 -3.93
C VAL A 32 10.75 -15.55 -3.52
N VAL A 33 11.67 -15.33 -2.59
CA VAL A 33 11.98 -14.04 -1.99
C VAL A 33 13.50 -13.85 -1.93
N PRO A 34 14.02 -12.63 -2.13
CA PRO A 34 15.45 -12.40 -1.99
C PRO A 34 15.89 -12.43 -0.52
N ARG A 35 17.16 -12.78 -0.30
CA ARG A 35 17.80 -12.72 1.01
C ARG A 35 17.80 -11.34 1.63
N TYR A 36 17.84 -10.30 0.79
CA TYR A 36 17.71 -8.89 1.13
C TYR A 36 17.31 -8.09 -0.10
N TRP A 37 16.76 -6.92 0.12
CA TRP A 37 16.57 -5.91 -0.92
C TRP A 37 17.34 -4.64 -0.56
N ARG A 38 17.90 -3.94 -1.55
CA ARG A 38 18.56 -2.66 -1.37
C ARG A 38 17.72 -1.56 -2.00
N ASP A 39 17.46 -0.49 -1.26
CA ASP A 39 16.85 0.72 -1.80
C ASP A 39 17.47 1.99 -1.16
N GLU A 40 16.81 3.13 -1.32
CA GLU A 40 17.29 4.40 -0.74
C GLU A 40 17.42 4.39 0.80
N ARG A 41 16.77 3.47 1.48
CA ARG A 41 16.86 3.27 2.95
C ARG A 41 18.07 2.42 3.36
N GLY A 42 18.74 1.82 2.39
CA GLY A 42 19.86 0.92 2.62
C GLY A 42 19.56 -0.55 2.33
N ILE A 43 20.19 -1.44 3.06
CA ILE A 43 19.98 -2.90 2.96
C ILE A 43 18.81 -3.28 3.86
N LEU A 44 17.78 -3.87 3.27
CA LEU A 44 16.58 -4.38 3.91
C LEU A 44 16.68 -5.92 3.95
N PRO A 45 17.09 -6.52 5.07
CA PRO A 45 17.21 -7.97 5.16
C PRO A 45 15.84 -8.65 5.15
N LEU A 46 15.83 -9.93 4.75
CA LEU A 46 14.66 -10.77 4.92
C LEU A 46 14.35 -10.92 6.40
N GLU A 47 13.18 -10.45 6.82
CA GLU A 47 12.72 -10.60 8.18
C GLU A 47 12.38 -12.07 8.48
N GLU A 48 12.75 -12.56 9.66
CA GLU A 48 12.44 -13.92 10.12
C GLU A 48 10.94 -14.06 10.46
N GLY A 49 10.43 -15.28 10.32
CA GLY A 49 9.05 -15.63 10.68
C GLY A 49 8.81 -17.13 10.57
N GLU A 50 7.82 -17.61 11.33
CA GLU A 50 7.25 -18.93 11.13
C GLU A 50 6.13 -18.82 10.09
N GLU A 51 6.24 -19.63 9.04
CA GLU A 51 5.35 -19.56 7.88
C GLU A 51 4.63 -20.90 7.70
N ASN A 52 3.34 -20.87 7.40
CA ASN A 52 2.54 -22.06 7.07
C ASN A 52 2.59 -22.44 5.58
N TYR A 53 3.55 -21.89 4.84
CA TYR A 53 3.83 -22.14 3.43
C TYR A 53 5.35 -22.33 3.21
N LYS A 54 5.77 -22.71 1.99
CA LYS A 54 7.17 -22.96 1.69
C LYS A 54 7.86 -21.70 1.16
N MET A 55 8.80 -21.15 1.92
CA MET A 55 9.63 -20.02 1.52
C MET A 55 10.96 -20.50 0.91
N LEU A 56 11.35 -19.92 -0.22
CA LEU A 56 12.54 -20.22 -0.98
C LEU A 56 13.35 -18.94 -1.12
N VAL A 57 14.44 -18.88 -0.37
CA VAL A 57 15.33 -17.71 -0.42
C VAL A 57 16.23 -17.82 -1.64
N ASP A 58 16.24 -16.78 -2.46
CA ASP A 58 17.04 -16.68 -3.68
C ASP A 58 17.98 -15.46 -3.63
N ASP A 59 19.02 -15.48 -4.44
CA ASP A 59 19.92 -14.34 -4.59
C ASP A 59 19.52 -13.53 -5.83
N LEU A 60 19.57 -12.20 -5.71
CA LEU A 60 19.32 -11.30 -6.84
C LEU A 60 20.60 -10.83 -7.49
N ILE A 61 20.63 -10.90 -8.79
CA ILE A 61 21.59 -10.16 -9.62
C ILE A 61 21.05 -8.75 -9.82
N PHE A 62 21.90 -7.74 -9.82
CA PHE A 62 21.55 -6.31 -9.86
C PHE A 62 20.58 -5.89 -8.74
N ASN A 63 20.78 -6.45 -7.53
CA ASN A 63 19.98 -6.10 -6.35
C ASN A 63 20.03 -4.59 -6.09
N GLY A 64 18.86 -3.97 -5.92
CA GLY A 64 18.69 -2.51 -5.81
C GLY A 64 18.31 -1.83 -7.12
N ASN A 65 18.47 -2.47 -8.26
CA ASN A 65 17.97 -1.94 -9.51
C ASN A 65 16.53 -2.42 -9.75
N TYR A 66 15.56 -1.51 -9.65
CA TYR A 66 14.13 -1.85 -9.80
C TYR A 66 13.77 -2.46 -11.16
N HIS A 67 14.51 -2.16 -12.22
CA HIS A 67 14.19 -2.61 -13.58
C HIS A 67 14.97 -3.84 -14.02
N LEU A 68 16.22 -3.99 -13.57
CA LEU A 68 17.15 -4.99 -14.09
C LEU A 68 17.42 -6.17 -13.14
N HIS A 69 16.93 -6.11 -11.89
CA HIS A 69 17.12 -7.25 -10.99
C HIS A 69 16.44 -8.51 -11.52
N PHE A 70 17.05 -9.66 -11.25
CA PHE A 70 16.47 -10.97 -11.56
C PHE A 70 16.95 -12.03 -10.56
N TYR A 71 16.22 -13.12 -10.46
CA TYR A 71 16.43 -14.19 -9.48
C TYR A 71 17.35 -15.27 -10.06
N LEU A 72 18.46 -15.54 -9.38
CA LEU A 72 19.50 -16.44 -9.90
C LEU A 72 19.04 -17.90 -10.00
N ARG A 73 18.35 -18.39 -8.96
CA ARG A 73 17.92 -19.79 -8.85
C ARG A 73 16.45 -20.03 -9.22
N LEU A 74 15.74 -19.01 -9.67
CA LEU A 74 14.33 -19.14 -10.08
C LEU A 74 14.09 -20.28 -11.10
N PRO A 75 14.97 -20.52 -12.11
CA PRO A 75 14.80 -21.66 -13.03
C PRO A 75 14.82 -23.01 -12.32
N PHE A 76 15.67 -23.18 -11.29
CA PHE A 76 15.74 -24.38 -10.48
C PHE A 76 14.48 -24.54 -9.61
N HIS A 77 14.07 -23.49 -8.93
CA HIS A 77 12.87 -23.51 -8.07
C HIS A 77 11.62 -23.89 -8.87
N LEU A 78 11.41 -23.27 -10.03
CA LEU A 78 10.26 -23.56 -10.89
C LEU A 78 10.26 -25.01 -11.41
N ARG A 79 11.42 -25.54 -11.84
CA ARG A 79 11.54 -26.94 -12.27
C ARG A 79 11.27 -27.93 -11.15
N LYS A 80 11.73 -27.64 -9.94
CA LYS A 80 11.54 -28.52 -8.77
C LYS A 80 10.08 -28.53 -8.29
N ILE A 81 9.42 -27.36 -8.30
CA ILE A 81 8.08 -27.20 -7.73
C ILE A 81 6.99 -27.57 -8.73
N GLN A 82 7.20 -27.33 -10.03
CA GLN A 82 6.20 -27.55 -11.09
C GLN A 82 4.85 -26.88 -10.74
N PRO A 83 4.82 -25.56 -10.51
CA PRO A 83 3.59 -24.87 -10.13
C PRO A 83 2.58 -24.87 -11.28
N LYS A 84 1.27 -24.90 -10.96
CA LYS A 84 0.21 -24.69 -11.95
C LYS A 84 0.05 -23.21 -12.31
N LEU A 85 0.39 -22.33 -11.37
CA LEU A 85 0.30 -20.88 -11.52
C LEU A 85 1.54 -20.20 -10.92
N VAL A 86 2.08 -19.24 -11.65
CA VAL A 86 3.13 -18.33 -11.16
C VAL A 86 2.52 -16.94 -10.97
N HIS A 87 2.47 -16.47 -9.72
CA HIS A 87 2.08 -15.11 -9.37
C HIS A 87 3.35 -14.25 -9.28
N ILE A 88 3.50 -13.33 -10.22
CA ILE A 88 4.65 -12.44 -10.30
C ILE A 88 4.25 -11.12 -9.66
N ASP A 89 4.64 -10.92 -8.41
CA ASP A 89 4.30 -9.75 -7.60
C ASP A 89 5.31 -8.61 -7.88
N GLU A 90 5.52 -8.34 -9.16
CA GLU A 90 6.49 -7.39 -9.71
C GLU A 90 5.90 -6.67 -10.94
N GLU A 91 6.41 -5.47 -11.22
CA GLU A 91 5.96 -4.64 -12.33
C GLU A 91 6.22 -5.28 -13.71
N PRO A 92 5.31 -5.16 -14.68
CA PRO A 92 5.40 -5.85 -15.97
C PRO A 92 6.58 -5.43 -16.86
N TYR A 93 7.19 -4.29 -16.62
CA TYR A 93 8.36 -3.80 -17.35
C TYR A 93 9.70 -4.25 -16.75
N ASN A 94 9.71 -4.96 -15.61
CA ASN A 94 10.91 -5.42 -14.94
C ASN A 94 11.47 -6.70 -15.58
N LEU A 95 12.80 -6.85 -15.56
CA LEU A 95 13.47 -8.06 -16.02
C LEU A 95 13.06 -9.29 -15.18
N ALA A 96 12.85 -9.13 -13.86
CA ALA A 96 12.37 -10.20 -12.99
C ALA A 96 11.02 -10.77 -13.47
N THR A 97 10.09 -9.89 -13.87
CA THR A 97 8.78 -10.30 -14.40
C THR A 97 8.93 -11.02 -15.73
N PHE A 98 9.76 -10.48 -16.63
CA PHE A 98 10.06 -11.13 -17.91
C PHE A 98 10.69 -12.52 -17.71
N GLN A 99 11.69 -12.64 -16.83
CA GLN A 99 12.31 -13.92 -16.47
C GLN A 99 11.27 -14.95 -15.99
N ALA A 100 10.48 -14.56 -14.98
CA ALA A 100 9.48 -15.45 -14.40
C ALA A 100 8.40 -15.86 -15.41
N MET A 101 7.96 -14.93 -16.27
CA MET A 101 6.99 -15.19 -17.33
C MET A 101 7.51 -16.17 -18.39
N VAL A 102 8.74 -15.98 -18.86
CA VAL A 102 9.39 -16.91 -19.82
C VAL A 102 9.51 -18.31 -19.24
N LEU A 103 9.93 -18.41 -17.97
CA LEU A 103 10.09 -19.69 -17.29
C LEU A 103 8.75 -20.39 -17.05
N ALA A 104 7.74 -19.65 -16.61
CA ALA A 104 6.38 -20.18 -16.44
C ALA A 104 5.84 -20.77 -17.74
N ARG A 105 5.99 -20.05 -18.85
CA ARG A 105 5.58 -20.50 -20.19
C ARG A 105 6.31 -21.77 -20.63
N LYS A 106 7.62 -21.86 -20.41
CA LYS A 106 8.41 -23.08 -20.75
C LYS A 106 7.96 -24.31 -19.98
N LEU A 107 7.38 -24.13 -18.78
CA LEU A 107 6.85 -25.21 -17.94
C LEU A 107 5.36 -25.50 -18.19
N GLY A 108 4.70 -24.76 -19.08
CA GLY A 108 3.25 -24.89 -19.30
C GLY A 108 2.41 -24.33 -18.16
N ALA A 109 3.01 -23.62 -17.21
CA ALA A 109 2.29 -22.97 -16.11
C ALA A 109 1.55 -21.71 -16.58
N ARG A 110 0.39 -21.44 -16.00
CA ARG A 110 -0.26 -20.13 -16.14
C ARG A 110 0.52 -19.08 -15.34
N ALA A 111 0.44 -17.80 -15.74
CA ALA A 111 1.09 -16.74 -15.02
C ALA A 111 0.24 -15.48 -14.97
N LEU A 112 0.34 -14.76 -13.87
CA LEU A 112 -0.20 -13.42 -13.71
C LEU A 112 0.91 -12.48 -13.18
N PHE A 113 0.73 -11.17 -13.38
CA PHE A 113 1.61 -10.15 -12.82
C PHE A 113 0.81 -9.12 -12.01
N PHE A 114 1.52 -8.38 -11.17
CA PHE A 114 1.00 -7.27 -10.37
C PHE A 114 1.57 -5.93 -10.88
N THR A 115 0.81 -4.82 -10.71
CA THR A 115 1.30 -3.47 -11.01
C THR A 115 0.69 -2.40 -10.11
N TRP A 116 1.53 -1.44 -9.69
CA TRP A 116 1.13 -0.17 -9.08
C TRP A 116 1.19 1.01 -10.05
N GLN A 117 1.59 0.81 -11.32
CA GLN A 117 1.86 1.89 -12.26
C GLN A 117 0.62 2.75 -12.54
N ASN A 118 0.43 3.80 -11.77
CA ASN A 118 -0.67 4.74 -11.89
C ASN A 118 -0.37 5.98 -12.77
N LEU A 119 0.87 6.10 -13.27
CA LEU A 119 1.27 7.11 -14.23
C LEU A 119 1.60 6.47 -15.58
N TYR A 120 1.02 7.01 -16.66
CA TYR A 120 1.34 6.53 -17.99
C TYR A 120 2.77 6.91 -18.37
N ARG A 121 3.64 5.91 -18.51
CA ARG A 121 5.04 6.08 -18.92
C ARG A 121 5.36 5.13 -20.07
N ARG A 122 6.03 5.64 -21.10
CA ARG A 122 6.62 4.81 -22.15
C ARG A 122 8.06 4.49 -21.75
N TYR A 123 8.37 3.21 -21.71
CA TYR A 123 9.73 2.76 -21.41
C TYR A 123 10.52 2.55 -22.69
N PRO A 124 11.83 2.88 -22.73
CA PRO A 124 12.70 2.51 -23.84
C PRO A 124 12.94 0.99 -23.86
N PRO A 125 13.41 0.41 -24.99
CA PRO A 125 13.98 -0.93 -25.00
C PRO A 125 15.14 -1.07 -24.00
N PRO A 126 15.28 -2.22 -23.33
CA PRO A 126 14.51 -3.47 -23.50
C PRO A 126 13.21 -3.53 -22.70
N PHE A 127 12.93 -2.56 -21.80
CA PHE A 127 11.81 -2.58 -20.85
C PHE A 127 10.44 -2.59 -21.57
N SER A 128 10.31 -1.85 -22.67
CA SER A 128 9.09 -1.87 -23.50
C SER A 128 8.84 -3.23 -24.15
N TRP A 129 9.92 -4.00 -24.46
CA TRP A 129 9.80 -5.36 -24.97
C TRP A 129 9.37 -6.34 -23.88
N PHE A 130 9.93 -6.21 -22.66
CA PHE A 130 9.52 -7.00 -21.51
C PHE A 130 8.04 -6.78 -21.19
N GLU A 131 7.61 -5.50 -21.13
CA GLU A 131 6.22 -5.14 -20.87
C GLU A 131 5.28 -5.75 -21.91
N ARG A 132 5.57 -5.59 -23.21
CA ARG A 132 4.77 -6.16 -24.29
C ARG A 132 4.70 -7.68 -24.24
N TYR A 133 5.83 -8.33 -23.99
CA TYR A 133 5.89 -9.79 -23.83
C TYR A 133 5.03 -10.25 -22.68
N ASN A 134 5.15 -9.61 -21.50
CA ASN A 134 4.40 -9.95 -20.29
C ASN A 134 2.90 -9.73 -20.49
N TYR A 135 2.49 -8.66 -21.16
CA TYR A 135 1.08 -8.43 -21.54
C TYR A 135 0.53 -9.54 -22.43
N HIS A 136 1.31 -9.97 -23.39
CA HIS A 136 0.88 -11.02 -24.31
C HIS A 136 0.81 -12.40 -23.64
N GLN A 137 1.78 -12.73 -22.77
CA GLN A 137 1.94 -14.07 -22.21
C GLN A 137 1.17 -14.31 -20.90
N SER A 138 0.88 -13.27 -20.12
CA SER A 138 0.13 -13.42 -18.86
C SER A 138 -1.29 -13.97 -19.11
N SER A 139 -1.85 -14.65 -18.14
CA SER A 139 -3.27 -15.07 -18.12
C SER A 139 -4.18 -14.00 -17.51
N TRP A 140 -3.64 -13.18 -16.61
CA TRP A 140 -4.35 -12.17 -15.84
C TRP A 140 -3.40 -11.08 -15.37
N ALA A 141 -3.93 -9.91 -15.01
CA ALA A 141 -3.20 -8.86 -14.30
C ALA A 141 -3.93 -8.50 -13.01
N ILE A 142 -3.17 -8.17 -11.97
CA ILE A 142 -3.69 -7.52 -10.76
C ILE A 142 -3.17 -6.09 -10.76
N ALA A 143 -4.08 -5.14 -10.73
CA ALA A 143 -3.79 -3.72 -10.56
C ALA A 143 -4.03 -3.32 -9.10
N GLY A 144 -3.08 -2.64 -8.49
CA GLY A 144 -3.16 -2.21 -7.09
C GLY A 144 -4.12 -1.04 -6.86
N ASN A 145 -4.42 -0.27 -7.91
CA ASN A 145 -5.31 0.88 -7.89
C ASN A 145 -6.02 1.08 -9.23
N GLN A 146 -7.04 1.95 -9.24
CA GLN A 146 -7.87 2.22 -10.41
C GLN A 146 -7.07 2.80 -11.58
N GLU A 147 -6.21 3.78 -11.30
CA GLU A 147 -5.37 4.40 -12.34
C GLU A 147 -4.41 3.39 -12.99
N ALA A 148 -3.87 2.42 -12.22
CA ALA A 148 -3.02 1.36 -12.78
C ALA A 148 -3.80 0.46 -13.75
N MET A 149 -5.05 0.16 -13.45
CA MET A 149 -5.93 -0.58 -14.38
C MET A 149 -6.16 0.23 -15.68
N GLU A 150 -6.39 1.54 -15.57
CA GLU A 150 -6.54 2.43 -16.73
C GLU A 150 -5.25 2.52 -17.56
N VAL A 151 -4.08 2.61 -16.90
CA VAL A 151 -2.77 2.60 -17.56
C VAL A 151 -2.55 1.29 -18.31
N LEU A 152 -2.88 0.13 -17.73
CA LEU A 152 -2.83 -1.16 -18.41
C LEU A 152 -3.69 -1.16 -19.68
N ARG A 153 -4.94 -0.70 -19.60
CA ARG A 153 -5.86 -0.62 -20.74
C ARG A 153 -5.33 0.32 -21.83
N ARG A 154 -4.87 1.50 -21.43
CA ARG A 154 -4.29 2.50 -22.34
C ARG A 154 -3.00 2.01 -23.03
N LYS A 155 -2.24 1.13 -22.38
CA LYS A 155 -1.05 0.47 -22.95
C LYS A 155 -1.36 -0.76 -23.81
N GLY A 156 -2.65 -1.10 -23.96
CA GLY A 156 -3.10 -2.18 -24.85
C GLY A 156 -3.24 -3.54 -24.19
N TYR A 157 -3.28 -3.63 -22.85
CA TYR A 157 -3.58 -4.90 -22.18
C TYR A 157 -5.06 -5.25 -22.31
N GLN A 158 -5.37 -6.33 -23.04
CA GLN A 158 -6.75 -6.72 -23.40
C GLN A 158 -7.35 -7.81 -22.50
N LYS A 159 -6.52 -8.49 -21.69
CA LYS A 159 -6.98 -9.60 -20.87
C LYS A 159 -7.64 -9.11 -19.56
N SER A 160 -8.10 -10.05 -18.75
CA SER A 160 -8.76 -9.75 -17.46
C SER A 160 -7.82 -9.04 -16.48
N ILE A 161 -8.36 -8.03 -15.79
CA ILE A 161 -7.69 -7.30 -14.72
C ILE A 161 -8.57 -7.37 -13.48
N SER A 162 -7.96 -7.61 -12.33
CA SER A 162 -8.61 -7.45 -11.03
C SER A 162 -7.98 -6.29 -10.27
N LEU A 163 -8.83 -5.49 -9.64
CA LEU A 163 -8.41 -4.40 -8.76
C LEU A 163 -8.26 -4.96 -7.35
N ILE A 164 -7.03 -5.27 -6.95
CA ILE A 164 -6.72 -5.87 -5.64
C ILE A 164 -5.43 -5.19 -5.13
N PRO A 165 -5.44 -4.58 -3.94
CA PRO A 165 -4.22 -4.01 -3.38
C PRO A 165 -3.18 -5.11 -3.11
N GLN A 166 -1.92 -4.77 -3.23
CA GLN A 166 -0.82 -5.74 -3.05
C GLN A 166 -0.83 -6.31 -1.63
N PHE A 167 -1.14 -5.46 -0.65
CA PHE A 167 -1.13 -5.80 0.77
C PHE A 167 -2.35 -5.20 1.48
N GLY A 168 -2.82 -5.89 2.50
CA GLY A 168 -3.84 -5.39 3.42
C GLY A 168 -3.25 -5.04 4.79
N VAL A 169 -4.14 -4.76 5.75
CA VAL A 169 -3.80 -4.65 7.16
C VAL A 169 -4.11 -5.95 7.89
N ASP A 170 -3.42 -6.20 8.98
CA ASP A 170 -3.75 -7.27 9.92
C ASP A 170 -4.80 -6.73 10.91
N GLU A 171 -6.03 -7.22 10.82
CA GLU A 171 -7.16 -6.78 11.64
C GLU A 171 -7.06 -7.15 13.11
N ASP A 172 -6.20 -8.09 13.46
CA ASP A 172 -5.93 -8.49 14.84
C ASP A 172 -4.97 -7.53 15.53
N ILE A 173 -4.09 -6.89 14.75
CA ILE A 173 -3.13 -5.90 15.21
C ILE A 173 -3.72 -4.50 15.13
N PHE A 174 -4.27 -4.12 13.97
CA PHE A 174 -4.93 -2.82 13.73
C PHE A 174 -6.42 -2.94 14.07
N LYS A 175 -6.75 -2.62 15.30
CA LYS A 175 -8.13 -2.67 15.81
C LYS A 175 -8.38 -1.54 16.78
N PRO A 176 -9.64 -1.11 16.95
CA PRO A 176 -10.02 -0.12 17.94
C PRO A 176 -9.61 -0.54 19.37
N ASP A 177 -9.37 0.44 20.20
CA ASP A 177 -9.25 0.25 21.64
C ASP A 177 -10.59 0.60 22.29
N PRO A 178 -11.33 -0.39 22.82
CA PRO A 178 -12.63 -0.12 23.44
C PRO A 178 -12.52 0.65 24.75
N ALA A 179 -11.34 0.66 25.37
CA ALA A 179 -11.10 1.38 26.63
C ALA A 179 -10.69 2.85 26.41
N ARG A 180 -10.54 3.29 25.14
CA ARG A 180 -10.15 4.66 24.87
C ARG A 180 -11.29 5.63 25.22
N GLU A 181 -11.06 6.47 26.19
CA GLU A 181 -11.86 7.68 26.44
C GLU A 181 -11.44 8.77 25.45
N ARG A 182 -12.41 9.38 24.79
CA ARG A 182 -12.21 10.55 23.93
C ARG A 182 -12.48 11.81 24.73
N GLY A 183 -11.58 12.79 24.65
CA GLY A 183 -11.68 14.02 25.41
C GLY A 183 -10.99 15.19 24.72
N GLN A 184 -10.70 16.22 25.50
CA GLN A 184 -9.87 17.35 25.08
C GLN A 184 -8.40 17.08 25.49
N PRO A 185 -7.42 17.49 24.68
CA PRO A 185 -7.55 18.14 23.36
C PRO A 185 -7.95 17.16 22.23
N PHE A 186 -8.53 17.71 21.14
CA PHE A 186 -8.83 16.94 19.92
C PHE A 186 -7.54 16.61 19.17
N ILE A 187 -7.25 15.33 18.93
CA ILE A 187 -5.97 14.88 18.40
C ILE A 187 -6.06 14.60 16.89
N VAL A 188 -5.39 15.44 16.11
CA VAL A 188 -5.20 15.25 14.65
C VAL A 188 -3.87 14.58 14.38
N GLY A 189 -3.84 13.59 13.49
CA GLY A 189 -2.63 12.87 13.11
C GLY A 189 -2.32 12.90 11.63
N TYR A 190 -1.05 12.84 11.34
CA TYR A 190 -0.50 12.51 10.03
C TYR A 190 0.54 11.40 10.20
N ALA A 191 0.60 10.47 9.25
CA ALA A 191 1.65 9.45 9.19
C ALA A 191 2.15 9.30 7.75
N GLY A 192 3.47 9.37 7.54
CA GLY A 192 4.07 9.21 6.22
C GLY A 192 5.41 9.91 6.05
N ARG A 193 6.00 9.79 4.86
CA ARG A 193 7.25 10.48 4.53
C ARG A 193 7.04 12.00 4.54
N LEU A 194 8.04 12.74 5.03
CA LEU A 194 8.02 14.20 5.03
C LEU A 194 8.68 14.73 3.76
N VAL A 195 7.92 14.65 2.66
CA VAL A 195 8.26 15.13 1.32
C VAL A 195 7.16 16.06 0.80
N GLU A 196 7.48 16.86 -0.19
CA GLU A 196 6.58 17.92 -0.65
C GLU A 196 5.22 17.37 -1.14
N GLU A 197 5.25 16.27 -1.90
CA GLU A 197 4.05 15.65 -2.46
C GLU A 197 3.09 15.07 -1.42
N LYS A 198 3.51 14.93 -0.16
CA LYS A 198 2.64 14.51 0.94
C LYS A 198 1.82 15.66 1.57
N GLY A 199 2.09 16.90 1.19
CA GLY A 199 1.22 18.04 1.49
C GLY A 199 1.11 18.43 2.98
N VAL A 200 2.05 18.00 3.85
CA VAL A 200 1.99 18.28 5.30
C VAL A 200 1.96 19.78 5.61
N HIS A 201 2.55 20.61 4.76
CA HIS A 201 2.50 22.07 4.87
C HIS A 201 1.07 22.62 4.74
N LEU A 202 0.20 21.99 3.93
CA LEU A 202 -1.23 22.36 3.83
C LEU A 202 -1.95 22.08 5.15
N LEU A 203 -1.66 20.91 5.76
CA LEU A 203 -2.22 20.56 7.07
C LEU A 203 -1.81 21.57 8.15
N LEU A 204 -0.54 21.97 8.23
CA LEU A 204 -0.06 22.97 9.18
C LEU A 204 -0.80 24.32 8.99
N ARG A 205 -0.95 24.79 7.74
CA ARG A 205 -1.64 26.05 7.44
C ARG A 205 -3.15 25.98 7.74
N ALA A 206 -3.79 24.86 7.46
CA ALA A 206 -5.18 24.64 7.83
C ALA A 206 -5.37 24.67 9.34
N MET A 207 -4.51 23.95 10.11
CA MET A 207 -4.56 23.89 11.56
C MET A 207 -4.29 25.25 12.23
N ALA A 208 -3.42 26.09 11.66
CA ALA A 208 -3.14 27.44 12.17
C ALA A 208 -4.37 28.35 12.21
N ARG A 209 -5.39 28.03 11.40
CA ARG A 209 -6.64 28.81 11.29
C ARG A 209 -7.81 28.16 12.05
N ILE A 210 -7.53 27.12 12.85
CA ILE A 210 -8.52 26.42 13.68
C ILE A 210 -8.34 26.81 15.14
N GLY A 211 -9.42 27.33 15.74
CA GLY A 211 -9.49 27.62 17.16
C GLY A 211 -9.80 26.40 18.02
N GLY A 212 -9.90 26.61 19.34
CA GLY A 212 -10.23 25.53 20.29
C GLY A 212 -9.01 24.76 20.76
N GLU A 213 -9.23 23.66 21.49
CA GLU A 213 -8.17 22.82 22.06
C GLU A 213 -7.94 21.61 21.15
N TRP A 214 -6.79 21.58 20.53
CA TRP A 214 -6.36 20.49 19.66
C TRP A 214 -4.85 20.29 19.72
N GLU A 215 -4.38 19.10 19.37
CA GLU A 215 -2.97 18.78 19.15
C GLU A 215 -2.78 18.11 17.78
N LEU A 216 -1.62 18.32 17.17
CA LEU A 216 -1.25 17.75 15.89
C LEU A 216 -0.03 16.84 16.04
N PHE A 217 -0.17 15.56 15.71
CA PHE A 217 0.92 14.60 15.71
C PHE A 217 1.34 14.27 14.27
N ILE A 218 2.59 14.57 13.93
CA ILE A 218 3.18 14.32 12.61
C ILE A 218 4.22 13.21 12.75
N LEU A 219 3.85 11.99 12.37
CA LEU A 219 4.73 10.83 12.39
C LEU A 219 5.40 10.64 11.04
N GLY A 220 6.73 10.75 11.00
CA GLY A 220 7.49 10.50 9.79
C GLY A 220 8.87 11.12 9.74
N THR A 221 9.61 10.72 8.71
CA THR A 221 10.92 11.27 8.37
C THR A 221 10.96 11.70 6.91
N GLY A 222 11.88 12.58 6.56
CA GLY A 222 12.07 13.02 5.19
C GLY A 222 12.79 14.36 5.09
N PRO A 223 13.22 14.76 3.88
CA PRO A 223 14.02 15.98 3.66
C PRO A 223 13.27 17.25 4.02
N LYS A 224 11.93 17.25 4.05
CA LYS A 224 11.12 18.42 4.39
C LYS A 224 10.88 18.61 5.90
N ARG A 225 11.40 17.72 6.76
CA ARG A 225 11.15 17.79 8.20
C ARG A 225 11.49 19.16 8.78
N ARG A 226 12.71 19.65 8.55
CA ARG A 226 13.17 20.94 9.08
C ARG A 226 12.31 22.12 8.60
N GLU A 227 11.99 22.14 7.32
CA GLU A 227 11.12 23.18 6.72
C GLU A 227 9.71 23.18 7.34
N LEU A 228 9.17 22.00 7.64
CA LEU A 228 7.87 21.86 8.29
C LEU A 228 7.91 22.28 9.76
N GLU A 229 8.98 22.01 10.49
CA GLU A 229 9.18 22.47 11.87
C GLU A 229 9.32 24.02 11.93
N GLU A 230 10.07 24.61 10.98
CA GLU A 230 10.19 26.06 10.82
C GLU A 230 8.85 26.72 10.44
N LEU A 231 8.06 26.07 9.58
CA LEU A 231 6.71 26.53 9.23
C LEU A 231 5.77 26.48 10.46
N ALA A 232 5.79 25.39 11.21
CA ALA A 232 4.97 25.28 12.44
C ALA A 232 5.32 26.38 13.45
N LEU A 233 6.62 26.71 13.60
CA LEU A 233 7.08 27.82 14.44
C LEU A 233 6.55 29.16 13.93
N SER A 234 6.69 29.45 12.64
CA SER A 234 6.24 30.71 12.04
C SER A 234 4.73 30.92 12.12
N LEU A 235 3.96 29.82 12.14
CA LEU A 235 2.51 29.81 12.31
C LEU A 235 2.06 29.83 13.79
N GLY A 236 2.99 29.85 14.76
CA GLY A 236 2.67 29.84 16.19
C GLY A 236 2.16 28.49 16.71
N LEU A 237 2.46 27.39 16.03
CA LEU A 237 1.92 26.05 16.34
C LEU A 237 2.87 25.17 17.17
N SER A 238 4.07 25.65 17.53
CA SER A 238 5.13 24.83 18.15
C SER A 238 4.71 24.11 19.43
N GLN A 239 3.82 24.71 20.21
CA GLN A 239 3.36 24.13 21.48
C GLN A 239 2.28 23.06 21.30
N ARG A 240 1.70 22.97 20.11
CA ARG A 240 0.56 22.09 19.78
C ARG A 240 0.88 21.09 18.68
N THR A 241 2.11 21.09 18.13
CA THR A 241 2.54 20.22 17.04
C THR A 241 3.72 19.37 17.48
N HIS A 242 3.55 18.05 17.39
CA HIS A 242 4.51 17.06 17.84
C HIS A 242 5.06 16.29 16.64
N PHE A 243 6.33 16.51 16.31
CA PHE A 243 7.01 15.77 15.24
C PHE A 243 7.65 14.51 15.80
N LEU A 244 7.12 13.35 15.42
CA LEU A 244 7.63 12.02 15.75
C LEU A 244 8.45 11.49 14.58
N SER A 245 9.59 10.84 14.85
CA SER A 245 10.48 10.37 13.78
C SER A 245 10.03 9.05 13.19
N PHE A 246 10.23 7.97 13.90
CA PHE A 246 9.95 6.61 13.46
C PHE A 246 9.33 5.82 14.61
N LEU A 247 8.33 5.02 14.26
CA LEU A 247 7.78 4.01 15.16
C LEU A 247 7.91 2.62 14.49
N PRO A 248 8.35 1.60 15.22
CA PRO A 248 8.25 0.22 14.77
C PRO A 248 6.82 -0.14 14.37
N SER A 249 6.66 -1.04 13.40
CA SER A 249 5.33 -1.44 12.92
C SER A 249 4.41 -1.96 14.02
N SER A 250 4.97 -2.56 15.07
CA SER A 250 4.24 -3.01 16.26
C SER A 250 3.65 -1.88 17.12
N GLN A 251 4.19 -0.66 17.04
CA GLN A 251 3.73 0.51 17.79
C GLN A 251 2.76 1.40 16.98
N LEU A 252 2.68 1.23 15.66
CA LEU A 252 1.78 2.00 14.81
C LEU A 252 0.29 1.93 15.23
N PRO A 253 -0.27 0.78 15.65
CA PRO A 253 -1.63 0.73 16.13
C PRO A 253 -1.87 1.61 17.35
N GLY A 254 -0.89 1.72 18.27
CA GLY A 254 -0.94 2.61 19.42
C GLY A 254 -0.96 4.07 18.99
N PHE A 255 -0.16 4.45 18.00
CA PHE A 255 -0.19 5.79 17.41
C PHE A 255 -1.57 6.11 16.83
N TYR A 256 -2.13 5.24 15.96
CA TYR A 256 -3.46 5.52 15.39
C TYR A 256 -4.55 5.61 16.46
N ARG A 257 -4.56 4.70 17.43
CA ARG A 257 -5.61 4.68 18.45
C ARG A 257 -5.70 5.95 19.29
N GLN A 258 -4.61 6.70 19.44
CA GLN A 258 -4.65 7.99 20.17
C GLN A 258 -5.24 9.14 19.33
N LEU A 259 -5.44 8.98 18.01
CA LEU A 259 -5.95 10.03 17.15
C LEU A 259 -7.48 10.11 17.17
N ASP A 260 -8.03 11.30 17.09
CA ASP A 260 -9.45 11.55 16.80
C ASP A 260 -9.71 11.67 15.30
N LEU A 261 -8.66 11.98 14.53
CA LEU A 261 -8.70 12.15 13.08
C LEU A 261 -7.34 11.88 12.48
N LEU A 262 -7.28 11.14 11.36
CA LEU A 262 -6.10 11.08 10.51
C LEU A 262 -6.31 11.89 9.24
N VAL A 263 -5.30 12.68 8.84
CA VAL A 263 -5.32 13.47 7.60
C VAL A 263 -4.22 13.02 6.65
N LEU A 264 -4.56 12.77 5.38
CA LEU A 264 -3.60 12.48 4.29
C LEU A 264 -3.77 13.52 3.17
N PRO A 265 -3.06 14.67 3.25
CA PRO A 265 -3.25 15.81 2.35
C PRO A 265 -2.33 15.76 1.12
N SER A 266 -2.08 14.58 0.57
CA SER A 266 -1.18 14.39 -0.58
C SER A 266 -1.58 15.24 -1.78
N ILE A 267 -0.60 15.68 -2.58
CA ILE A 267 -0.79 16.49 -3.78
C ILE A 267 -0.14 15.82 -4.99
N THR A 268 -0.80 15.88 -6.12
CA THR A 268 -0.28 15.36 -7.39
C THR A 268 0.93 16.18 -7.85
N LYS A 269 1.98 15.49 -8.29
CA LYS A 269 3.15 16.07 -8.98
C LYS A 269 3.26 15.45 -10.38
N PRO A 270 3.98 16.06 -11.32
CA PRO A 270 4.08 15.55 -12.68
C PRO A 270 4.57 14.09 -12.79
N ASN A 271 5.38 13.67 -11.83
CA ASN A 271 5.98 12.33 -11.79
C ASN A 271 5.52 11.48 -10.58
N TRP A 272 4.56 11.96 -9.79
CA TRP A 272 4.09 11.27 -8.59
C TRP A 272 2.61 11.53 -8.29
N LYS A 273 1.91 10.48 -7.90
CA LYS A 273 0.55 10.50 -7.31
C LYS A 273 0.47 9.45 -6.22
N GLU A 274 -0.43 9.63 -5.26
CA GLU A 274 -0.68 8.61 -4.25
C GLU A 274 -1.18 7.31 -4.89
N GLN A 275 -0.46 6.24 -4.66
CA GLN A 275 -0.79 4.94 -5.26
C GLN A 275 -1.87 4.20 -4.47
N PHE A 276 -1.94 4.42 -3.14
CA PHE A 276 -2.91 3.73 -2.30
C PHE A 276 -3.27 4.52 -1.03
N GLY A 277 -2.29 5.04 -0.30
CA GLY A 277 -2.54 5.69 1.00
C GLY A 277 -2.76 4.68 2.12
N ARG A 278 -1.81 3.76 2.31
CA ARG A 278 -1.88 2.68 3.30
C ARG A 278 -2.25 3.16 4.71
N VAL A 279 -1.78 4.33 5.13
CA VAL A 279 -2.08 4.94 6.44
C VAL A 279 -3.58 5.16 6.66
N LEU A 280 -4.36 5.36 5.59
CA LEU A 280 -5.82 5.48 5.66
C LEU A 280 -6.46 4.19 6.15
N ILE A 281 -6.09 3.05 5.53
CA ILE A 281 -6.66 1.75 5.93
C ILE A 281 -6.17 1.32 7.31
N GLU A 282 -4.97 1.71 7.73
CA GLU A 282 -4.44 1.46 9.07
C GLU A 282 -5.22 2.26 10.14
N ALA A 283 -5.49 3.54 9.89
CA ALA A 283 -6.28 4.39 10.77
C ALA A 283 -7.75 3.92 10.83
N MET A 284 -8.39 3.70 9.68
CA MET A 284 -9.76 3.18 9.61
C MET A 284 -9.88 1.80 10.30
N ALA A 285 -8.87 0.95 10.18
CA ALA A 285 -8.81 -0.33 10.90
C ALA A 285 -8.81 -0.14 12.42
N CYS A 286 -8.17 0.91 12.91
CA CYS A 286 -8.17 1.29 14.33
C CYS A 286 -9.42 2.06 14.77
N GLY A 287 -10.41 2.24 13.89
CA GLY A 287 -11.63 2.99 14.20
C GLY A 287 -11.40 4.50 14.28
N VAL A 288 -10.44 5.01 13.54
CA VAL A 288 -10.13 6.44 13.42
C VAL A 288 -10.71 6.98 12.10
N PRO A 289 -11.56 8.02 12.14
CA PRO A 289 -12.05 8.65 10.91
C PRO A 289 -10.90 9.30 10.15
N VAL A 290 -11.07 9.41 8.83
CA VAL A 290 -10.01 9.90 7.95
C VAL A 290 -10.50 11.04 7.06
N ILE A 291 -9.59 11.97 6.78
CA ILE A 291 -9.72 12.98 5.72
C ILE A 291 -8.57 12.76 4.74
N GLY A 292 -8.88 12.75 3.44
CA GLY A 292 -7.87 12.67 2.38
C GLY A 292 -8.12 13.65 1.27
N SER A 293 -7.07 13.96 0.50
CA SER A 293 -7.20 14.79 -0.70
C SER A 293 -7.71 13.98 -1.90
N THR A 294 -8.02 14.65 -3.00
CA THR A 294 -8.35 14.00 -4.29
C THR A 294 -7.14 13.42 -5.03
N CYS A 295 -5.96 13.34 -4.41
CA CYS A 295 -4.74 12.84 -5.03
C CYS A 295 -4.76 11.32 -5.25
N GLY A 296 -4.72 10.89 -6.50
CA GLY A 296 -4.57 9.49 -6.90
C GLY A 296 -5.65 8.57 -6.35
N GLU A 297 -5.26 7.49 -5.66
CA GLU A 297 -6.19 6.46 -5.16
C GLU A 297 -6.88 6.83 -3.84
N ILE A 298 -6.52 7.92 -3.18
CA ILE A 298 -7.10 8.34 -1.89
C ILE A 298 -8.63 8.30 -1.88
N PRO A 299 -9.34 8.91 -2.86
CA PRO A 299 -10.81 8.89 -2.88
C PRO A 299 -11.39 7.48 -2.95
N ASN A 300 -10.77 6.59 -3.72
CA ASN A 300 -11.23 5.21 -3.88
C ASN A 300 -10.98 4.36 -2.63
N VAL A 301 -9.88 4.63 -1.91
CA VAL A 301 -9.60 3.96 -0.63
C VAL A 301 -10.59 4.40 0.43
N ILE A 302 -10.84 5.71 0.57
CA ILE A 302 -11.78 6.27 1.54
C ILE A 302 -13.24 5.86 1.19
N GLY A 303 -13.64 6.03 -0.07
CA GLY A 303 -15.03 5.85 -0.50
C GLY A 303 -15.96 6.79 0.27
N ASP A 304 -17.02 6.22 0.85
CA ASP A 304 -18.01 6.91 1.68
C ASP A 304 -17.73 6.82 3.19
N ALA A 305 -16.54 6.34 3.56
CA ALA A 305 -16.14 6.05 4.94
C ALA A 305 -15.21 7.13 5.55
N GLY A 306 -15.16 8.31 4.95
CA GLY A 306 -14.37 9.45 5.41
C GLY A 306 -14.72 10.69 4.60
N LEU A 307 -13.94 11.76 4.76
CA LEU A 307 -14.12 12.98 3.97
C LEU A 307 -13.00 13.12 2.94
N VAL A 308 -13.34 13.65 1.78
CA VAL A 308 -12.39 13.93 0.69
C VAL A 308 -12.48 15.41 0.33
N PHE A 309 -11.33 16.09 0.24
CA PHE A 309 -11.23 17.48 -0.15
C PHE A 309 -10.38 17.65 -1.43
N PRO A 310 -10.58 18.72 -2.21
CA PRO A 310 -9.75 19.00 -3.39
C PRO A 310 -8.27 19.15 -3.01
N GLU A 311 -7.36 18.45 -3.69
CA GLU A 311 -5.94 18.56 -3.43
C GLU A 311 -5.42 20.00 -3.58
N GLY A 312 -4.60 20.44 -2.61
CA GLY A 312 -4.08 21.80 -2.56
C GLY A 312 -5.03 22.85 -1.98
N ASP A 313 -6.27 22.52 -1.70
CA ASP A 313 -7.26 23.44 -1.12
C ASP A 313 -7.18 23.42 0.42
N GLU A 314 -6.46 24.40 0.97
CA GLU A 314 -6.28 24.57 2.42
C GLU A 314 -7.60 24.90 3.14
N GLU A 315 -8.52 25.64 2.48
CA GLU A 315 -9.79 26.02 3.08
C GLU A 315 -10.74 24.83 3.16
N ALA A 316 -10.88 24.06 2.10
CA ALA A 316 -11.68 22.84 2.11
C ALA A 316 -11.15 21.81 3.10
N LEU A 317 -9.81 21.70 3.27
CA LEU A 317 -9.21 20.89 4.32
C LEU A 317 -9.60 21.39 5.72
N ARG A 318 -9.47 22.71 5.98
CA ARG A 318 -9.85 23.32 7.24
C ARG A 318 -11.31 23.05 7.59
N GLU A 319 -12.23 23.29 6.64
CA GLU A 319 -13.66 23.02 6.82
C GLU A 319 -13.96 21.55 7.13
N SER A 320 -13.28 20.64 6.42
CA SER A 320 -13.41 19.20 6.67
C SER A 320 -12.96 18.82 8.09
N ILE A 321 -11.85 19.39 8.57
CA ILE A 321 -11.36 19.17 9.94
C ILE A 321 -12.35 19.73 10.95
N LEU A 322 -12.80 20.98 10.79
CA LEU A 322 -13.78 21.63 11.68
C LEU A 322 -15.09 20.84 11.75
N LYS A 323 -15.56 20.33 10.61
CA LYS A 323 -16.76 19.49 10.55
C LYS A 323 -16.64 18.27 11.45
N LEU A 324 -15.49 17.57 11.42
CA LEU A 324 -15.26 16.41 12.28
C LEU A 324 -14.93 16.79 13.73
N MET A 325 -14.34 17.95 13.99
CA MET A 325 -14.14 18.44 15.36
C MET A 325 -15.45 18.74 16.07
N ASN A 326 -16.41 19.31 15.36
CA ASN A 326 -17.66 19.81 15.95
C ASN A 326 -18.81 18.79 15.92
N ASP A 327 -18.72 17.72 15.12
CA ASP A 327 -19.76 16.70 14.97
C ASP A 327 -19.26 15.33 15.42
N GLU A 328 -19.46 15.01 16.69
CA GLU A 328 -19.11 13.72 17.26
C GLU A 328 -19.90 12.56 16.64
N GLY A 329 -21.18 12.78 16.35
CA GLY A 329 -22.03 11.77 15.72
C GLY A 329 -21.49 11.36 14.35
N LEU A 330 -21.06 12.32 13.54
CA LEU A 330 -20.43 12.07 12.24
C LEU A 330 -19.08 11.37 12.42
N ARG A 331 -18.25 11.76 13.40
CA ARG A 331 -16.98 11.09 13.69
C ARG A 331 -17.18 9.62 14.00
N LEU A 332 -18.10 9.29 14.89
CA LEU A 332 -18.41 7.92 15.30
C LEU A 332 -18.98 7.10 14.14
N TYR A 333 -19.86 7.72 13.35
CA TYR A 333 -20.39 7.09 12.14
C TYR A 333 -19.29 6.73 11.13
N LEU A 334 -18.41 7.69 10.79
CA LEU A 334 -17.33 7.48 9.84
C LEU A 334 -16.25 6.50 10.36
N ALA A 335 -15.96 6.55 11.67
CA ALA A 335 -15.06 5.59 12.31
C ALA A 335 -15.56 4.14 12.16
N ARG A 336 -16.86 3.91 12.40
CA ARG A 336 -17.49 2.60 12.20
C ARG A 336 -17.47 2.19 10.73
N LYS A 337 -17.92 3.05 9.83
CA LYS A 337 -17.92 2.80 8.38
C LYS A 337 -16.53 2.51 7.84
N GLY A 338 -15.51 3.26 8.30
CA GLY A 338 -14.12 3.02 7.95
C GLY A 338 -13.65 1.62 8.34
N ARG A 339 -13.93 1.21 9.56
CA ARG A 339 -13.61 -0.13 10.03
C ARG A 339 -14.32 -1.23 9.22
N GLU A 340 -15.62 -1.09 8.98
CA GLU A 340 -16.40 -2.03 8.17
C GLU A 340 -15.81 -2.18 6.76
N ARG A 341 -15.51 -1.06 6.10
CA ARG A 341 -14.90 -1.03 4.77
C ARG A 341 -13.54 -1.73 4.74
N VAL A 342 -12.70 -1.52 5.75
CA VAL A 342 -11.39 -2.19 5.84
C VAL A 342 -11.57 -3.69 6.01
N LEU A 343 -12.45 -4.13 6.91
CA LEU A 343 -12.71 -5.55 7.14
C LEU A 343 -13.22 -6.27 5.89
N GLU A 344 -14.05 -5.60 5.10
CA GLU A 344 -14.59 -6.15 3.86
C GLU A 344 -13.52 -6.24 2.75
N ARG A 345 -12.66 -5.22 2.59
CA ARG A 345 -11.88 -5.02 1.36
C ARG A 345 -10.37 -5.04 1.54
N PHE A 346 -9.85 -4.60 2.69
CA PHE A 346 -8.45 -4.19 2.84
C PHE A 346 -7.70 -4.94 3.94
N THR A 347 -8.28 -5.96 4.58
CA THR A 347 -7.50 -6.85 5.44
C THR A 347 -6.66 -7.81 4.62
N GLN A 348 -5.58 -8.35 5.21
CA GLN A 348 -4.78 -9.40 4.57
C GLN A 348 -5.65 -10.60 4.15
N LYS A 349 -6.64 -10.92 4.97
CA LYS A 349 -7.63 -11.98 4.72
C LYS A 349 -8.56 -11.66 3.54
N ALA A 350 -9.05 -10.41 3.44
CA ALA A 350 -9.88 -9.98 2.32
C ALA A 350 -9.08 -9.98 1.00
N VAL A 351 -7.85 -9.45 1.03
CA VAL A 351 -6.92 -9.45 -0.12
C VAL A 351 -6.58 -10.87 -0.57
N ALA A 352 -6.34 -11.79 0.39
CA ALA A 352 -6.09 -13.19 0.09
C ALA A 352 -7.31 -13.87 -0.58
N ARG A 353 -8.52 -13.61 -0.08
CA ARG A 353 -9.76 -14.13 -0.68
C ARG A 353 -9.94 -13.66 -2.12
N GLN A 354 -9.81 -12.35 -2.38
CA GLN A 354 -9.89 -11.80 -3.72
C GLN A 354 -8.82 -12.39 -4.66
N THR A 355 -7.60 -12.57 -4.15
CA THR A 355 -6.50 -13.20 -4.90
C THR A 355 -6.79 -14.66 -5.21
N PHE A 356 -7.35 -15.40 -4.25
CA PHE A 356 -7.77 -16.80 -4.42
C PHE A 356 -8.83 -16.97 -5.51
N GLU A 357 -9.78 -16.05 -5.58
CA GLU A 357 -10.81 -16.02 -6.64
C GLU A 357 -10.17 -15.85 -8.03
N VAL A 358 -9.16 -14.97 -8.14
CA VAL A 358 -8.39 -14.81 -9.39
C VAL A 358 -7.69 -16.10 -9.76
N TYR A 359 -7.06 -16.78 -8.80
CA TYR A 359 -6.40 -18.08 -9.05
C TYR A 359 -7.37 -19.13 -9.57
N ASN A 360 -8.58 -19.21 -8.97
CA ASN A 360 -9.61 -20.13 -9.43
C ASN A 360 -10.07 -19.83 -10.86
N LYS A 361 -10.32 -18.55 -11.19
CA LYS A 361 -10.69 -18.13 -12.54
C LYS A 361 -9.61 -18.46 -13.57
N ILE A 362 -8.32 -18.32 -13.25
CA ILE A 362 -7.22 -18.64 -14.14
C ILE A 362 -7.10 -20.16 -14.37
N LEU A 363 -7.30 -20.96 -13.33
CA LEU A 363 -7.09 -22.41 -13.39
C LEU A 363 -8.36 -23.19 -13.77
N GLY A 364 -9.47 -22.52 -14.04
CA GLY A 364 -10.73 -23.15 -14.44
C GLY A 364 -11.47 -23.82 -13.29
N GLY A 365 -11.21 -23.44 -12.05
CA GLY A 365 -12.03 -23.79 -10.90
C GLY A 365 -13.32 -22.97 -10.94
N VAL A 366 -14.45 -23.66 -10.78
CA VAL A 366 -15.80 -23.06 -10.64
C VAL A 366 -15.93 -22.42 -9.29
#